data_d3763e9e5b80f1e00d84d27891e1c839
#
_entry.id   d3763e9e5b80f1e00d84d27891e1c839
#
_cell.length_a   1.000
_cell.length_b   1.000
_cell.length_c   1.000
_cell.angle_alpha   90.00
_cell.angle_beta   90.00
_cell.angle_gamma   90.00
#
_symmetry.space_group_name_H-M   'P 1'
#
loop_
_entity.id
_entity.type
_entity.pdbx_description
1 polymer ?
#
loop_
_entity_poly.entity_id
_entity_poly.type
_entity_poly.pdbx_seq_one_letter_code
_entity_poly.pdbx_strand_id
1 'polypeptide(L)'
;MGTNLLGFQVIKKENAPSRAQRLASYGDVFYQTVRPYQRNNYLFENVDKDMVFSTGYAQLRSKLDSYFLLTLVQNDNFVKVVLDNCTGTSYPAINGSELGKITVQIPSNEVEANQIGKVFRGIDKSITLHQRKLDKLQEVKKGLLQKMFV
;
A
#
# COMPACT_ATOMS: atom_id res chain seq x y z
N MET A 1 -4.07 -4.50 -7.31
CA MET A 1 -4.14 -4.07 -5.91
C MET A 1 -3.24 -2.86 -5.74
N GLY A 2 -3.73 -1.79 -5.09
CA GLY A 2 -3.11 -0.48 -5.17
C GLY A 2 -1.90 -0.28 -4.28
N THR A 3 -0.76 -0.77 -4.70
CA THR A 3 0.53 -0.38 -4.12
C THR A 3 1.13 0.87 -4.78
N ASN A 4 0.43 1.45 -5.76
CA ASN A 4 0.93 2.61 -6.50
C ASN A 4 0.26 3.89 -6.02
N LEU A 5 1.07 4.91 -5.79
CA LEU A 5 0.59 6.26 -5.52
C LEU A 5 -0.12 6.80 -6.77
N LEU A 6 -1.41 7.12 -6.65
CA LEU A 6 -2.19 7.65 -7.78
C LEU A 6 -1.85 9.11 -8.11
N GLY A 7 -1.31 9.84 -7.13
CA GLY A 7 -0.90 11.22 -7.28
C GLY A 7 -0.61 11.90 -5.94
N PHE A 8 -0.04 13.08 -6.00
CA PHE A 8 0.21 13.94 -4.84
C PHE A 8 0.02 15.40 -5.25
N GLN A 9 -0.24 16.24 -4.27
CA GLN A 9 -0.31 17.69 -4.46
C GLN A 9 0.83 18.36 -3.71
N VAL A 10 1.48 19.32 -4.34
CA VAL A 10 2.46 20.19 -3.68
C VAL A 10 1.71 21.38 -3.12
N ILE A 11 1.70 21.52 -1.80
CA ILE A 11 1.01 22.59 -1.09
C ILE A 11 1.94 23.21 -0.05
N LYS A 12 1.70 24.47 0.29
CA LYS A 12 2.39 25.11 1.42
C LYS A 12 1.85 24.54 2.73
N LYS A 13 2.70 24.45 3.76
CA LYS A 13 2.35 23.90 5.07
C LYS A 13 1.10 24.57 5.68
N GLU A 14 0.95 25.88 5.50
CA GLU A 14 -0.19 26.67 5.99
C GLU A 14 -1.53 26.27 5.37
N ASN A 15 -1.50 25.72 4.15
CA ASN A 15 -2.67 25.26 3.40
C ASN A 15 -2.87 23.74 3.48
N ALA A 16 -2.06 23.05 4.27
CA ALA A 16 -2.14 21.60 4.38
C ALA A 16 -3.43 21.18 5.13
N PRO A 17 -4.15 20.17 4.64
CA PRO A 17 -5.30 19.63 5.37
C PRO A 17 -4.91 19.21 6.79
N SER A 18 -5.79 19.40 7.76
CA SER A 18 -5.54 19.03 9.17
C SER A 18 -5.16 17.56 9.37
N ARG A 19 -5.55 16.69 8.45
CA ARG A 19 -5.18 15.26 8.44
C ARG A 19 -3.81 14.95 7.86
N ALA A 20 -3.13 15.89 7.22
CA ALA A 20 -1.78 15.70 6.65
C ALA A 20 -0.73 15.78 7.78
N GLN A 21 -0.57 14.70 8.54
CA GLN A 21 0.26 14.69 9.75
C GLN A 21 1.33 13.60 9.79
N ARG A 22 1.32 12.66 8.85
CA ARG A 22 2.27 11.53 8.84
C ARG A 22 3.43 11.83 7.88
N LEU A 23 4.51 12.42 8.39
CA LEU A 23 5.72 12.61 7.60
C LEU A 23 6.35 11.26 7.26
N ALA A 24 6.50 10.98 5.97
CA ALA A 24 7.03 9.72 5.48
C ALA A 24 8.56 9.67 5.60
N SER A 25 9.07 8.51 5.96
CA SER A 25 10.48 8.15 5.86
C SER A 25 10.64 6.93 4.97
N TYR A 26 11.77 6.81 4.30
CA TYR A 26 12.05 5.65 3.45
C TYR A 26 11.84 4.34 4.21
N GLY A 27 11.11 3.41 3.60
CA GLY A 27 10.77 2.11 4.18
C GLY A 27 9.50 2.10 5.04
N ASP A 28 8.84 3.25 5.26
CA ASP A 28 7.56 3.26 5.96
C ASP A 28 6.46 2.59 5.15
N VAL A 29 5.67 1.75 5.81
CA VAL A 29 4.46 1.17 5.24
C VAL A 29 3.26 1.92 5.79
N PHE A 30 2.50 2.54 4.92
CA PHE A 30 1.25 3.22 5.23
C PHE A 30 0.09 2.25 5.10
N TYR A 31 -0.48 1.85 6.24
CA TYR A 31 -1.60 0.93 6.33
C TYR A 31 -2.91 1.69 6.38
N GLN A 32 -3.84 1.38 5.47
CA GLN A 32 -5.16 1.99 5.43
C GLN A 32 -5.99 1.53 6.62
N THR A 33 -6.30 2.46 7.55
CA THR A 33 -7.03 2.15 8.78
C THR A 33 -8.55 2.27 8.63
N VAL A 34 -9.03 2.97 7.61
CA VAL A 34 -10.47 3.09 7.28
C VAL A 34 -10.76 2.20 6.08
N ARG A 35 -11.75 1.31 6.20
CA ARG A 35 -12.06 0.27 5.20
C ARG A 35 -10.83 -0.58 4.83
N PRO A 36 -10.19 -1.22 5.80
CA PRO A 36 -8.93 -1.95 5.59
C PRO A 36 -9.05 -3.09 4.56
N TYR A 37 -10.27 -3.58 4.30
CA TYR A 37 -10.53 -4.57 3.26
C TYR A 37 -10.19 -4.10 1.83
N GLN A 38 -10.09 -2.78 1.61
CA GLN A 38 -9.68 -2.23 0.30
C GLN A 38 -8.18 -2.42 0.04
N ARG A 39 -7.38 -2.63 1.09
CA ARG A 39 -5.92 -2.88 1.02
C ARG A 39 -5.14 -1.83 0.22
N ASN A 40 -5.55 -0.57 0.29
CA ASN A 40 -4.82 0.54 -0.31
C ASN A 40 -3.62 0.93 0.56
N ASN A 41 -2.77 -0.06 0.87
CA ASN A 41 -1.55 0.13 1.63
C ASN A 41 -0.42 0.58 0.69
N TYR A 42 0.53 1.33 1.21
CA TYR A 42 1.59 1.90 0.40
C TYR A 42 2.94 1.79 1.12
N LEU A 43 3.96 1.32 0.40
CA LEU A 43 5.35 1.35 0.84
C LEU A 43 6.03 2.59 0.28
N PHE A 44 6.55 3.43 1.16
CA PHE A 44 7.24 4.65 0.78
C PHE A 44 8.72 4.39 0.50
N GLU A 45 9.11 4.54 -0.76
CA GLU A 45 10.49 4.32 -1.24
C GLU A 45 11.06 5.56 -1.96
N ASN A 46 10.49 6.74 -1.73
CA ASN A 46 11.02 7.97 -2.32
C ASN A 46 11.92 8.70 -1.32
N VAL A 47 13.17 8.93 -1.71
CA VAL A 47 14.16 9.62 -0.87
C VAL A 47 14.26 11.12 -1.15
N ASP A 48 13.71 11.57 -2.28
CA ASP A 48 13.95 12.93 -2.78
C ASP A 48 12.87 13.95 -2.38
N LYS A 49 11.83 13.53 -1.65
CA LYS A 49 10.68 14.38 -1.33
C LYS A 49 10.17 14.14 0.07
N ASP A 50 10.00 15.22 0.80
CA ASP A 50 9.20 15.22 2.02
C ASP A 50 7.73 15.04 1.66
N MET A 51 7.20 13.86 1.92
CA MET A 51 5.79 13.56 1.68
C MET A 51 5.06 13.35 3.00
N VAL A 52 3.83 13.85 3.05
CA VAL A 52 2.98 13.76 4.23
C VAL A 52 1.72 12.98 3.88
N PHE A 53 1.45 11.95 4.66
CA PHE A 53 0.25 11.13 4.51
C PHE A 53 -0.83 11.53 5.52
N SER A 54 -2.08 11.19 5.16
CA SER A 54 -3.24 11.43 6.00
C SER A 54 -3.22 10.55 7.26
N THR A 55 -3.79 11.06 8.36
CA THR A 55 -4.06 10.29 9.58
C THR A 55 -5.02 9.10 9.38
N GLY A 56 -5.67 8.99 8.24
CA GLY A 56 -6.42 7.79 7.83
C GLY A 56 -5.51 6.58 7.51
N TYR A 57 -4.20 6.77 7.60
CA TYR A 57 -3.21 5.69 7.52
C TYR A 57 -2.47 5.54 8.84
N ALA A 58 -2.25 4.31 9.27
CA ALA A 58 -1.24 4.01 10.27
C ALA A 58 0.13 3.92 9.58
N GLN A 59 1.13 4.59 10.14
CA GLN A 59 2.51 4.54 9.68
C GLN A 59 3.23 3.42 10.43
N LEU A 60 3.58 2.37 9.72
CA LEU A 60 4.25 1.19 10.27
C LEU A 60 5.72 1.21 9.87
N ARG A 61 6.59 0.98 10.85
CA ARG A 61 8.04 0.92 10.66
C ARG A 61 8.56 -0.37 11.29
N SER A 62 9.19 -1.20 10.49
CA SER A 62 9.75 -2.48 10.93
C SER A 62 11.27 -2.44 10.94
N LYS A 63 11.88 -3.30 11.74
CA LYS A 63 13.30 -3.65 11.64
C LYS A 63 13.55 -4.68 10.54
N LEU A 64 12.52 -5.44 10.16
CA LEU A 64 12.57 -6.37 9.05
C LEU A 64 12.38 -5.65 7.71
N ASP A 65 12.57 -6.37 6.61
CA ASP A 65 12.35 -5.84 5.26
C ASP A 65 10.96 -5.21 5.11
N SER A 66 10.92 -3.99 4.59
CA SER A 66 9.67 -3.22 4.50
C SER A 66 8.69 -3.81 3.48
N TYR A 67 9.19 -4.51 2.45
CA TYR A 67 8.33 -5.19 1.50
C TYR A 67 7.72 -6.47 2.10
N PHE A 68 8.48 -7.17 2.94
CA PHE A 68 7.93 -8.25 3.77
C PHE A 68 6.79 -7.73 4.65
N LEU A 69 6.99 -6.61 5.36
CA LEU A 69 5.93 -6.00 6.17
C LEU A 69 4.71 -5.65 5.31
N LEU A 70 4.90 -5.01 4.15
CA LEU A 70 3.80 -4.71 3.23
C LEU A 70 3.02 -5.96 2.85
N THR A 71 3.72 -7.04 2.48
CA THR A 71 3.11 -8.33 2.11
C THR A 71 2.35 -8.95 3.28
N LEU A 72 2.92 -8.90 4.47
CA LEU A 72 2.30 -9.42 5.69
C LEU A 72 0.95 -8.74 5.97
N VAL A 73 0.91 -7.40 5.93
CA VAL A 73 -0.32 -6.65 6.23
C VAL A 73 -1.36 -6.70 5.11
N GLN A 74 -1.01 -7.23 3.94
CA GLN A 74 -1.94 -7.46 2.83
C GLN A 74 -2.52 -8.89 2.82
N ASN A 75 -2.01 -9.78 3.66
CA ASN A 75 -2.48 -11.16 3.76
C ASN A 75 -3.94 -11.23 4.22
N ASP A 76 -4.71 -12.19 3.68
CA ASP A 76 -6.13 -12.38 3.99
C ASP A 76 -6.39 -12.60 5.48
N ASN A 77 -5.56 -13.41 6.13
CA ASN A 77 -5.70 -13.70 7.56
C ASN A 77 -5.47 -12.44 8.40
N PHE A 78 -4.46 -11.63 8.05
CA PHE A 78 -4.21 -10.36 8.74
C PHE A 78 -5.39 -9.41 8.58
N VAL A 79 -5.89 -9.22 7.35
CA VAL A 79 -7.03 -8.35 7.06
C VAL A 79 -8.28 -8.82 7.81
N LYS A 80 -8.53 -10.13 7.89
CA LYS A 80 -9.64 -10.69 8.67
C LYS A 80 -9.52 -10.32 10.15
N VAL A 81 -8.36 -10.55 10.76
CA VAL A 81 -8.13 -10.18 12.17
C VAL A 81 -8.31 -8.68 12.39
N VAL A 82 -7.84 -7.84 11.47
CA VAL A 82 -8.07 -6.38 11.54
C VAL A 82 -9.56 -6.06 11.49
N LEU A 83 -10.33 -6.68 10.58
CA LEU A 83 -11.77 -6.45 10.44
C LEU A 83 -12.54 -6.86 11.70
N ASP A 84 -12.15 -7.96 12.33
CA ASP A 84 -12.74 -8.45 13.58
C ASP A 84 -12.49 -7.46 14.75
N ASN A 85 -11.48 -6.60 14.66
CA ASN A 85 -11.15 -5.55 15.63
C ASN A 85 -11.56 -4.13 15.18
N CYS A 86 -12.26 -4.00 14.05
CA CYS A 86 -12.77 -2.71 13.60
C CYS A 86 -14.02 -2.29 14.35
N THR A 87 -14.20 -0.98 14.47
CA THR A 87 -15.46 -0.36 14.86
C THR A 87 -16.21 0.18 13.64
N GLY A 88 -17.55 0.21 13.74
CA GLY A 88 -18.42 0.70 12.66
C GLY A 88 -18.73 -0.38 11.60
N THR A 89 -20.02 -0.50 11.25
CA THR A 89 -20.53 -1.51 10.33
C THR A 89 -20.40 -1.09 8.86
N SER A 90 -20.84 0.12 8.51
CA SER A 90 -20.80 0.63 7.14
C SER A 90 -19.41 1.16 6.74
N TYR A 91 -18.65 1.66 7.70
CA TYR A 91 -17.31 2.21 7.53
C TYR A 91 -16.38 1.62 8.58
N PRO A 92 -16.00 0.34 8.46
CA PRO A 92 -15.14 -0.28 9.45
C PRO A 92 -13.81 0.47 9.51
N ALA A 93 -13.40 0.78 10.73
CA ALA A 93 -12.15 1.47 10.98
C ALA A 93 -11.45 0.88 12.23
N ILE A 94 -10.13 0.84 12.18
CA ILE A 94 -9.28 0.46 13.31
C ILE A 94 -8.40 1.64 13.68
N ASN A 95 -8.23 1.91 14.97
CA ASN A 95 -7.25 2.91 15.39
C ASN A 95 -5.85 2.32 15.51
N GLY A 96 -4.83 3.19 15.55
CA GLY A 96 -3.44 2.74 15.58
C GLY A 96 -3.07 1.95 16.83
N SER A 97 -3.71 2.21 17.98
CA SER A 97 -3.44 1.48 19.22
C SER A 97 -4.00 0.05 19.16
N GLU A 98 -5.18 -0.15 18.61
CA GLU A 98 -5.75 -1.49 18.42
C GLU A 98 -4.99 -2.26 17.32
N LEU A 99 -4.62 -1.60 16.23
CA LEU A 99 -3.78 -2.20 15.19
C LEU A 99 -2.44 -2.70 15.78
N GLY A 100 -1.84 -1.93 16.69
CA GLY A 100 -0.57 -2.29 17.34
C GLY A 100 -0.66 -3.46 18.31
N LYS A 101 -1.86 -3.89 18.73
CA LYS A 101 -2.07 -5.07 19.58
C LYS A 101 -2.20 -6.37 18.79
N ILE A 102 -2.38 -6.29 17.48
CA ILE A 102 -2.54 -7.48 16.64
C ILE A 102 -1.22 -8.23 16.59
N THR A 103 -1.25 -9.47 17.09
CA THR A 103 -0.10 -10.36 17.05
C THR A 103 0.01 -11.02 15.68
N VAL A 104 1.20 -11.02 15.12
CA VAL A 104 1.53 -11.66 13.84
C VAL A 104 2.64 -12.69 14.02
N GLN A 105 2.60 -13.74 13.23
CA GLN A 105 3.71 -14.69 13.14
C GLN A 105 4.70 -14.19 12.09
N ILE A 106 5.94 -14.11 12.47
CA ILE A 106 7.03 -13.68 11.60
C ILE A 106 8.12 -14.75 11.60
N PRO A 107 8.93 -14.88 10.53
CA PRO A 107 10.10 -15.73 10.53
C PRO A 107 11.04 -15.37 11.69
N SER A 108 11.60 -16.39 12.33
CA SER A 108 12.62 -16.19 13.38
C SER A 108 13.94 -15.68 12.84
N ASN A 109 14.16 -15.84 11.54
CA ASN A 109 15.37 -15.42 10.83
C ASN A 109 15.06 -14.23 9.90
N GLU A 110 15.79 -13.14 10.12
CA GLU A 110 15.70 -11.93 9.29
C GLU A 110 16.01 -12.21 7.80
N VAL A 111 16.92 -13.14 7.51
CA VAL A 111 17.25 -13.53 6.13
C VAL A 111 16.04 -14.12 5.42
N GLU A 112 15.26 -14.93 6.09
CA GLU A 112 14.02 -15.52 5.55
C GLU A 112 12.98 -14.43 5.25
N ALA A 113 12.76 -13.49 6.18
CA ALA A 113 11.86 -12.35 5.96
C ALA A 113 12.28 -11.52 4.73
N ASN A 114 13.59 -11.27 4.59
CA ASN A 114 14.15 -10.54 3.44
C ASN A 114 13.96 -11.32 2.12
N GLN A 115 14.11 -12.63 2.13
CA GLN A 115 13.89 -13.47 0.95
C GLN A 115 12.42 -13.46 0.54
N ILE A 116 11.51 -13.60 1.49
CA ILE A 116 10.06 -13.51 1.25
C ILE A 116 9.72 -12.14 0.63
N GLY A 117 10.19 -11.05 1.21
CA GLY A 117 9.98 -9.70 0.67
C GLY A 117 10.46 -9.55 -0.78
N LYS A 118 11.66 -10.07 -1.09
CA LYS A 118 12.22 -10.06 -2.45
C LYS A 118 11.38 -10.85 -3.45
N VAL A 119 10.89 -12.03 -3.06
CA VAL A 119 10.05 -12.87 -3.93
C VAL A 119 8.76 -12.15 -4.28
N PHE A 120 8.03 -11.63 -3.29
CA PHE A 120 6.77 -10.93 -3.54
C PHE A 120 6.97 -9.63 -4.32
N ARG A 121 8.04 -8.89 -4.04
CA ARG A 121 8.42 -7.71 -4.85
C ARG A 121 8.66 -8.08 -6.32
N GLY A 122 9.31 -9.21 -6.59
CA GLY A 122 9.51 -9.73 -7.94
C GLY A 122 8.21 -10.07 -8.65
N ILE A 123 7.29 -10.73 -7.95
CA ILE A 123 5.96 -11.08 -8.45
C ILE A 123 5.17 -9.81 -8.78
N ASP A 124 5.10 -8.84 -7.88
CA ASP A 124 4.34 -7.59 -8.09
C ASP A 124 4.91 -6.75 -9.23
N LYS A 125 6.25 -6.71 -9.39
CA LYS A 125 6.87 -6.10 -10.57
C LYS A 125 6.44 -6.78 -11.86
N SER A 126 6.42 -8.11 -11.88
CA SER A 126 6.00 -8.89 -13.05
C SER A 126 4.52 -8.62 -13.38
N ILE A 127 3.64 -8.63 -12.39
CA ILE A 127 2.23 -8.29 -12.55
C ILE A 127 2.08 -6.88 -13.15
N THR A 128 2.81 -5.90 -12.61
CA THR A 128 2.76 -4.52 -13.11
C THR A 128 3.23 -4.39 -14.57
N LEU A 129 4.29 -5.11 -14.94
CA LEU A 129 4.80 -5.12 -16.32
C LEU A 129 3.79 -5.76 -17.29
N HIS A 130 3.19 -6.88 -16.90
CA HIS A 130 2.16 -7.53 -17.72
C HIS A 130 0.91 -6.67 -17.88
N GLN A 131 0.48 -5.98 -16.81
CA GLN A 131 -0.65 -5.05 -16.87
C GLN A 131 -0.37 -3.90 -17.86
N ARG A 132 0.80 -3.26 -17.78
CA ARG A 132 1.19 -2.20 -18.73
C ARG A 132 1.23 -2.69 -20.18
N LYS A 133 1.68 -3.94 -20.40
CA LYS A 133 1.67 -4.55 -21.75
C LYS A 133 0.25 -4.79 -22.23
N LEU A 134 -0.62 -5.24 -21.37
CA LEU A 134 -2.05 -5.46 -21.68
C LEU A 134 -2.71 -4.13 -22.05
N ASP A 135 -2.52 -3.09 -21.26
CA ASP A 135 -3.09 -1.76 -21.49
C ASP A 135 -2.65 -1.20 -22.87
N LYS A 136 -1.35 -1.31 -23.20
CA LYS A 136 -0.84 -0.92 -24.52
C LYS A 136 -1.46 -1.71 -25.67
N LEU A 137 -1.63 -3.03 -25.50
CA LEU A 137 -2.28 -3.86 -26.54
C LEU A 137 -3.74 -3.48 -26.73
N GLN A 138 -4.45 -3.14 -25.65
CA GLN A 138 -5.83 -2.65 -25.72
C GLN A 138 -5.92 -1.31 -26.45
N GLU A 139 -4.97 -0.38 -26.20
CA GLU A 139 -4.88 0.89 -26.94
C GLU A 139 -4.64 0.67 -28.43
N VAL A 140 -3.69 -0.20 -28.79
CA VAL A 140 -3.42 -0.56 -30.19
C VAL A 140 -4.65 -1.16 -30.84
N LYS A 141 -5.30 -2.11 -30.18
CA LYS A 141 -6.57 -2.72 -30.68
C LYS A 141 -7.61 -1.65 -30.93
N LYS A 142 -7.82 -0.73 -29.99
CA LYS A 142 -8.78 0.39 -30.13
C LYS A 142 -8.42 1.29 -31.32
N GLY A 143 -7.16 1.65 -31.46
CA GLY A 143 -6.67 2.48 -32.57
C GLY A 143 -6.85 1.81 -33.95
N LEU A 144 -6.59 0.50 -34.04
CA LEU A 144 -6.82 -0.26 -35.28
C LEU A 144 -8.30 -0.34 -35.62
N LEU A 145 -9.17 -0.64 -34.66
CA LEU A 145 -10.61 -0.67 -34.87
C LEU A 145 -11.14 0.68 -35.40
N GLN A 146 -10.69 1.78 -34.81
CA GLN A 146 -11.09 3.12 -35.27
C GLN A 146 -10.62 3.44 -36.70
N LYS A 147 -9.47 2.91 -37.12
CA LYS A 147 -8.94 3.13 -38.46
C LYS A 147 -9.57 2.22 -39.53
N MET A 148 -10.03 1.04 -39.14
CA MET A 148 -10.56 0.05 -40.08
C MET A 148 -12.06 0.20 -40.34
N PHE A 149 -12.78 0.88 -39.46
CA PHE A 149 -14.25 0.99 -39.53
C PHE A 149 -14.71 2.47 -39.56
N VAL A 150 -13.91 3.34 -40.15
CA VAL A 150 -14.28 4.73 -40.45
C VAL A 150 -14.99 4.80 -41.78
#